data_cda7ec2469e6ed22d8a9d39fc126fb17
#
_entry.id   cda7ec2469e6ed22d8a9d39fc126fb17
#
_cell.length_a   1.000
_cell.length_b   1.000
_cell.length_c   1.000
_cell.angle_alpha   90.00
_cell.angle_beta   90.00
_cell.angle_gamma   90.00
#
_symmetry.space_group_name_H-M   'P 1'
#
loop_
_entity.id
_entity.type
_entity.pdbx_description
1 polymer ?
#
loop_
_entity_poly.entity_id
_entity_poly.type
_entity_poly.pdbx_seq_one_letter_code
_entity_poly.pdbx_strand_id
1 'polypeptide(L)'
;RDFCLSRGLGDVYKRQKIDSVKKEDVLPAIAAYKDVYDFAEIVPVSARNGDNTDELVKVIMKYLPYGPQFYDEDTITDQPERQIVAELIREKALHCLQEEIPHGIAVAIDSMKVRNKVMHIDATIICERDSHKGIIIGKKGSMLKKIGSTARYEIEKMLDQQVNLKLWVKVKKDWRDSEFLMKNFGYREDE
;
A
#
# COMPACT_ATOMS: atom_id res chain seq x y z
N ARG A 1 -8.79 14.29 2.20
CA ARG A 1 -9.96 13.87 3.05
C ARG A 1 -10.17 12.38 2.84
N ASP A 2 -9.39 11.55 3.51
CA ASP A 2 -9.56 10.10 3.42
C ASP A 2 -10.10 9.60 4.76
N PHE A 3 -11.43 9.52 4.82
CA PHE A 3 -12.11 8.75 5.86
C PHE A 3 -12.23 7.32 5.34
N CYS A 4 -11.46 6.39 5.88
CA CYS A 4 -11.63 4.98 5.63
C CYS A 4 -12.55 4.41 6.72
N LEU A 5 -13.78 4.04 6.34
CA LEU A 5 -14.70 3.29 7.16
C LEU A 5 -14.32 1.80 7.08
N SER A 6 -13.90 1.20 8.20
CA SER A 6 -13.72 -0.25 8.32
C SER A 6 -14.98 -0.85 8.92
N ARG A 7 -15.77 -1.58 8.16
CA ARG A 7 -16.87 -2.40 8.66
C ARG A 7 -16.31 -3.67 9.30
N GLY A 8 -16.53 -3.87 10.59
CA GLY A 8 -16.19 -5.13 11.25
C GLY A 8 -15.77 -5.07 12.72
N LEU A 9 -15.18 -3.96 13.18
CA LEU A 9 -14.76 -3.74 14.58
C LEU A 9 -15.44 -2.53 15.21
N GLY A 10 -16.69 -2.26 14.85
CA GLY A 10 -17.33 -0.97 15.12
C GLY A 10 -16.73 0.12 14.24
N ASP A 11 -17.24 1.34 14.34
CA ASP A 11 -16.75 2.47 13.54
C ASP A 11 -15.36 2.90 14.00
N VAL A 12 -14.31 2.43 13.31
CA VAL A 12 -12.92 2.83 13.55
C VAL A 12 -12.54 3.96 12.63
N TYR A 13 -12.43 5.18 13.14
CA TYR A 13 -11.91 6.32 12.41
C TYR A 13 -10.40 6.39 12.53
N LYS A 14 -9.68 6.35 11.39
CA LYS A 14 -8.22 6.42 11.34
C LYS A 14 -7.76 7.77 10.82
N ARG A 15 -7.15 8.60 11.65
CA ARG A 15 -6.37 9.75 11.22
C ARG A 15 -4.97 9.65 11.82
N GLN A 16 -4.03 9.28 10.99
CA GLN A 16 -2.63 9.04 11.33
C GLN A 16 -1.77 10.26 11.00
N LYS A 17 -0.46 10.14 11.21
CA LYS A 17 0.60 11.09 10.80
C LYS A 17 0.82 12.25 11.78
N ILE A 18 0.96 11.95 13.09
CA ILE A 18 1.38 12.98 14.04
C ILE A 18 2.78 13.54 13.75
N ASP A 19 3.59 12.79 12.97
CA ASP A 19 4.89 13.25 12.45
C ASP A 19 4.80 14.44 11.49
N SER A 20 3.64 14.69 10.90
CA SER A 20 3.41 15.82 9.99
C SER A 20 2.79 17.06 10.65
N VAL A 21 2.59 17.04 11.97
CA VAL A 21 2.04 18.15 12.75
C VAL A 21 2.99 18.50 13.89
N LYS A 22 2.92 19.73 14.40
CA LYS A 22 3.69 20.12 15.58
C LYS A 22 3.14 19.42 16.82
N LYS A 23 4.03 19.06 17.77
CA LYS A 23 3.62 18.38 19.01
C LYS A 23 2.58 19.16 19.80
N GLU A 24 2.67 20.49 19.81
CA GLU A 24 1.72 21.40 20.45
C GLU A 24 0.31 21.36 19.86
N ASP A 25 0.16 20.97 18.59
CA ASP A 25 -1.13 20.88 17.89
C ASP A 25 -1.84 19.53 18.10
N VAL A 26 -1.15 18.51 18.63
CA VAL A 26 -1.72 17.17 18.81
C VAL A 26 -2.84 17.17 19.84
N LEU A 27 -2.64 17.80 21.01
CA LEU A 27 -3.67 17.86 22.06
C LEU A 27 -4.91 18.66 21.63
N PRO A 28 -4.77 19.86 21.02
CA PRO A 28 -5.93 20.57 20.45
C PRO A 28 -6.69 19.75 19.40
N ALA A 29 -5.98 18.99 18.56
CA ALA A 29 -6.60 18.12 17.58
C ALA A 29 -7.41 16.99 18.24
N ILE A 30 -6.86 16.34 19.29
CA ILE A 30 -7.58 15.32 20.05
C ILE A 30 -8.86 15.92 20.69
N ALA A 31 -8.75 17.09 21.30
CA ALA A 31 -9.89 17.77 21.90
C ALA A 31 -10.99 18.06 20.88
N ALA A 32 -10.61 18.55 19.68
CA ALA A 32 -11.57 18.81 18.61
C ALA A 32 -12.29 17.56 18.08
N TYR A 33 -11.65 16.38 18.16
CA TYR A 33 -12.27 15.11 17.73
C TYR A 33 -13.16 14.50 18.81
N LYS A 34 -12.86 14.72 20.09
CA LYS A 34 -13.64 14.20 21.20
C LYS A 34 -15.12 14.60 21.16
N ASP A 35 -15.40 15.81 20.65
CA ASP A 35 -16.76 16.36 20.59
C ASP A 35 -17.50 15.98 19.28
N VAL A 36 -16.82 15.34 18.33
CA VAL A 36 -17.41 14.97 17.03
C VAL A 36 -18.13 13.62 17.09
N TYR A 37 -17.64 12.71 17.91
CA TYR A 37 -18.16 11.36 18.04
C TYR A 37 -17.75 10.77 19.41
N ASP A 38 -18.58 9.90 19.95
CA ASP A 38 -18.31 9.18 21.20
C ASP A 38 -17.32 8.03 20.96
N PHE A 39 -16.04 8.40 20.79
CA PHE A 39 -14.97 7.42 20.61
C PHE A 39 -14.64 6.72 21.91
N ALA A 40 -14.54 5.38 21.86
CA ALA A 40 -14.05 4.60 23.00
C ALA A 40 -12.62 5.00 23.42
N GLU A 41 -11.74 5.27 22.43
CA GLU A 41 -10.37 5.71 22.67
C GLU A 41 -9.89 6.58 21.49
N ILE A 42 -8.97 7.52 21.74
CA ILE A 42 -8.30 8.33 20.72
C ILE A 42 -6.79 8.18 20.93
N VAL A 43 -6.12 7.47 20.01
CA VAL A 43 -4.68 7.22 20.08
C VAL A 43 -3.96 7.95 18.96
N PRO A 44 -3.15 8.98 19.26
CA PRO A 44 -2.35 9.68 18.26
C PRO A 44 -1.15 8.83 17.86
N VAL A 45 -0.99 8.50 16.57
CA VAL A 45 0.06 7.60 16.07
C VAL A 45 0.81 8.16 14.88
N SER A 46 2.08 7.77 14.75
CA SER A 46 2.84 7.86 13.51
C SER A 46 3.32 6.47 13.10
N ALA A 47 2.71 5.90 12.08
CA ALA A 47 3.16 4.64 11.51
C ALA A 47 4.55 4.76 10.87
N ARG A 48 4.92 5.96 10.41
CA ARG A 48 6.23 6.23 9.80
C ARG A 48 7.37 6.14 10.81
N ASN A 49 7.18 6.69 12.00
CA ASN A 49 8.20 6.75 13.04
C ASN A 49 8.05 5.64 14.08
N GLY A 50 6.92 4.92 14.07
CA GLY A 50 6.57 3.96 15.14
C GLY A 50 6.01 4.62 16.41
N ASP A 51 5.76 5.94 16.42
CA ASP A 51 5.27 6.62 17.60
C ASP A 51 3.88 6.10 18.00
N ASN A 52 3.73 5.64 19.24
CA ASN A 52 2.51 5.08 19.85
C ASN A 52 1.89 3.88 19.10
N THR A 53 2.62 3.20 18.22
CA THR A 53 2.11 1.99 17.54
C THR A 53 1.87 0.84 18.51
N ASP A 54 2.75 0.63 19.50
CA ASP A 54 2.59 -0.38 20.53
C ASP A 54 1.39 -0.09 21.44
N GLU A 55 1.17 1.18 21.76
CA GLU A 55 0.00 1.59 22.56
C GLU A 55 -1.29 1.39 21.79
N LEU A 56 -1.30 1.68 20.48
CA LEU A 56 -2.44 1.39 19.61
C LEU A 56 -2.78 -0.11 19.62
N VAL A 57 -1.78 -0.99 19.52
CA VAL A 57 -2.00 -2.45 19.58
C VAL A 57 -2.59 -2.85 20.92
N LYS A 58 -2.05 -2.35 22.04
CA LYS A 58 -2.60 -2.63 23.38
C LYS A 58 -4.05 -2.19 23.53
N VAL A 59 -4.38 -1.01 23.01
CA VAL A 59 -5.76 -0.49 23.04
C VAL A 59 -6.67 -1.37 22.20
N ILE A 60 -6.29 -1.74 20.97
CA ILE A 60 -7.06 -2.65 20.12
C ILE A 60 -7.32 -3.99 20.84
N MET A 61 -6.30 -4.57 21.46
CA MET A 61 -6.43 -5.85 22.16
C MET A 61 -7.45 -5.83 23.31
N LYS A 62 -7.72 -4.66 23.93
CA LYS A 62 -8.77 -4.53 24.98
C LYS A 62 -10.19 -4.71 24.42
N TYR A 63 -10.40 -4.38 23.15
CA TYR A 63 -11.71 -4.39 22.50
C TYR A 63 -11.97 -5.64 21.66
N LEU A 64 -10.95 -6.47 21.44
CA LEU A 64 -11.11 -7.71 20.71
C LEU A 64 -11.80 -8.77 21.57
N PRO A 65 -12.88 -9.39 21.09
CA PRO A 65 -13.49 -10.52 21.79
C PRO A 65 -12.58 -11.75 21.73
N TYR A 66 -12.68 -12.60 22.75
CA TYR A 66 -12.09 -13.93 22.69
C TYR A 66 -12.83 -14.76 21.64
N GLY A 67 -12.07 -15.38 20.72
CA GLY A 67 -12.62 -16.20 19.64
C GLY A 67 -11.64 -17.26 19.17
N PRO A 68 -12.08 -18.15 18.26
CA PRO A 68 -11.18 -19.11 17.63
C PRO A 68 -10.14 -18.37 16.79
N GLN A 69 -8.98 -18.98 16.66
CA GLN A 69 -7.93 -18.49 15.78
C GLN A 69 -8.39 -18.70 14.32
N PHE A 70 -8.47 -17.61 13.54
CA PHE A 70 -8.91 -17.65 12.14
C PHE A 70 -7.75 -17.88 11.17
N TYR A 71 -6.53 -17.54 11.58
CA TYR A 71 -5.30 -17.69 10.79
C TYR A 71 -4.26 -18.45 11.60
N ASP A 72 -3.46 -19.27 10.95
CA ASP A 72 -2.33 -19.93 11.59
C ASP A 72 -1.28 -18.90 12.05
N GLU A 73 -0.49 -19.25 13.08
CA GLU A 73 0.52 -18.34 13.66
C GLU A 73 1.57 -17.90 12.63
N ASP A 74 1.84 -18.72 11.63
CA ASP A 74 2.79 -18.43 10.54
C ASP A 74 2.16 -17.63 9.38
N THR A 75 0.85 -17.34 9.42
CA THR A 75 0.17 -16.60 8.36
C THR A 75 0.44 -15.10 8.52
N ILE A 76 1.32 -14.57 7.68
CA ILE A 76 1.68 -13.14 7.68
C ILE A 76 0.60 -12.28 7.03
N THR A 77 -0.10 -12.82 6.02
CA THR A 77 -1.14 -12.13 5.25
C THR A 77 -2.04 -13.14 4.52
N ASP A 78 -3.28 -12.78 4.31
CA ASP A 78 -4.25 -13.51 3.48
C ASP A 78 -4.21 -13.10 2.01
N GLN A 79 -3.39 -12.09 1.68
CA GLN A 79 -3.27 -11.59 0.32
C GLN A 79 -2.45 -12.54 -0.57
N PRO A 80 -2.90 -12.81 -1.81
CA PRO A 80 -2.12 -13.60 -2.76
C PRO A 80 -0.73 -12.99 -2.99
N GLU A 81 0.32 -13.83 -3.08
CA GLU A 81 1.69 -13.38 -3.38
C GLU A 81 1.77 -12.41 -4.56
N ARG A 82 0.95 -12.64 -5.58
CA ARG A 82 0.83 -11.80 -6.76
C ARG A 82 0.43 -10.36 -6.42
N GLN A 83 -0.46 -10.17 -5.46
CA GLN A 83 -0.91 -8.85 -5.03
C GLN A 83 0.14 -8.15 -4.19
N ILE A 84 0.83 -8.86 -3.32
CA ILE A 84 1.94 -8.33 -2.53
C ILE A 84 3.08 -7.87 -3.45
N VAL A 85 3.42 -8.67 -4.47
CA VAL A 85 4.41 -8.29 -5.49
C VAL A 85 4.00 -7.03 -6.24
N ALA A 86 2.73 -6.89 -6.63
CA ALA A 86 2.21 -5.69 -7.29
C ALA A 86 2.37 -4.45 -6.39
N GLU A 87 2.02 -4.57 -5.10
CA GLU A 87 2.15 -3.48 -4.13
C GLU A 87 3.62 -3.12 -3.85
N LEU A 88 4.53 -4.09 -3.77
CA LEU A 88 5.97 -3.81 -3.67
C LEU A 88 6.50 -3.01 -4.86
N ILE A 89 6.11 -3.40 -6.08
CA ILE A 89 6.49 -2.65 -7.29
C ILE A 89 5.90 -1.24 -7.23
N ARG A 90 4.64 -1.09 -6.83
CA ARG A 90 3.97 0.21 -6.72
C ARG A 90 4.63 1.10 -5.68
N GLU A 91 4.95 0.57 -4.50
CA GLU A 91 5.67 1.27 -3.44
C GLU A 91 7.02 1.82 -3.93
N LYS A 92 7.83 0.95 -4.58
CA LYS A 92 9.15 1.39 -5.08
C LYS A 92 9.02 2.40 -6.23
N ALA A 93 7.99 2.27 -7.06
CA ALA A 93 7.69 3.26 -8.09
C ALA A 93 7.35 4.62 -7.46
N LEU A 94 6.44 4.67 -6.49
CA LEU A 94 6.08 5.90 -5.78
C LEU A 94 7.28 6.53 -5.07
N HIS A 95 8.10 5.72 -4.42
CA HIS A 95 9.32 6.17 -3.74
C HIS A 95 10.35 6.80 -4.70
N CYS A 96 10.53 6.18 -5.88
CA CYS A 96 11.45 6.70 -6.90
C CYS A 96 10.93 7.95 -7.62
N LEU A 97 9.61 8.07 -7.77
CA LEU A 97 8.95 9.18 -8.48
C LEU A 97 8.71 10.39 -7.57
N GLN A 98 8.90 10.22 -6.25
CA GLN A 98 8.68 11.26 -5.25
C GLN A 98 7.31 11.94 -5.41
N GLU A 99 7.27 13.29 -5.48
CA GLU A 99 6.02 14.04 -5.57
C GLU A 99 5.53 14.28 -7.02
N GLU A 100 6.29 13.84 -8.03
CA GLU A 100 5.96 14.13 -9.44
C GLU A 100 4.71 13.40 -9.94
N ILE A 101 4.37 12.22 -9.34
CA ILE A 101 3.15 11.46 -9.67
C ILE A 101 2.56 10.87 -8.37
N PRO A 102 1.98 11.67 -7.49
CA PRO A 102 1.75 11.26 -6.11
C PRO A 102 0.70 10.16 -5.90
N HIS A 103 -0.26 9.94 -6.79
CA HIS A 103 -1.35 8.95 -6.55
C HIS A 103 -1.96 8.35 -7.82
N GLY A 104 -1.30 8.46 -8.95
CA GLY A 104 -1.88 8.13 -10.25
C GLY A 104 -1.31 6.87 -10.91
N ILE A 105 -0.73 5.92 -10.15
CA ILE A 105 -0.22 4.67 -10.70
C ILE A 105 -0.85 3.44 -10.06
N ALA A 106 -1.09 2.44 -10.89
CA ALA A 106 -1.42 1.07 -10.48
C ALA A 106 -0.39 0.11 -11.07
N VAL A 107 -0.32 -1.09 -10.52
CA VAL A 107 0.54 -2.15 -11.04
C VAL A 107 -0.30 -3.40 -11.30
N ALA A 108 -0.23 -3.90 -12.51
CA ALA A 108 -0.82 -5.18 -12.89
C ALA A 108 0.30 -6.21 -13.11
N ILE A 109 0.16 -7.37 -12.50
CA ILE A 109 1.03 -8.50 -12.78
C ILE A 109 0.46 -9.25 -13.98
N ASP A 110 1.14 -9.20 -15.11
CA ASP A 110 0.72 -9.88 -16.35
C ASP A 110 1.01 -11.39 -16.28
N SER A 111 2.18 -11.74 -15.75
CA SER A 111 2.63 -13.13 -15.60
C SER A 111 3.53 -13.28 -14.38
N MET A 112 3.36 -14.41 -13.66
CA MET A 112 4.22 -14.79 -12.55
C MET A 112 4.38 -16.31 -12.58
N LYS A 113 5.60 -16.79 -12.95
CA LYS A 113 5.86 -18.22 -13.19
C LYS A 113 7.30 -18.59 -12.84
N VAL A 114 7.47 -19.71 -12.15
CA VAL A 114 8.79 -20.28 -11.88
C VAL A 114 9.28 -21.05 -13.11
N ARG A 115 10.50 -20.74 -13.55
CA ARG A 115 11.22 -21.51 -14.59
C ARG A 115 12.69 -21.65 -14.17
N ASN A 116 13.23 -22.84 -14.20
CA ASN A 116 14.64 -23.13 -13.82
C ASN A 116 15.03 -22.55 -12.45
N LYS A 117 14.16 -22.68 -11.46
CA LYS A 117 14.33 -22.15 -10.09
C LYS A 117 14.39 -20.61 -10.01
N VAL A 118 14.03 -19.90 -11.07
CA VAL A 118 13.94 -18.44 -11.10
C VAL A 118 12.47 -18.03 -11.26
N MET A 119 11.99 -17.12 -10.45
CA MET A 119 10.67 -16.53 -10.59
C MET A 119 10.70 -15.46 -11.69
N HIS A 120 9.98 -15.72 -12.78
CA HIS A 120 9.81 -14.74 -13.87
C HIS A 120 8.53 -13.95 -13.64
N ILE A 121 8.67 -12.65 -13.52
CA ILE A 121 7.56 -11.71 -13.27
C ILE A 121 7.54 -10.70 -14.40
N ASP A 122 6.43 -10.65 -15.14
CA ASP A 122 6.11 -9.59 -16.08
C ASP A 122 5.03 -8.71 -15.45
N ALA A 123 5.29 -7.41 -15.30
CA ALA A 123 4.37 -6.47 -14.68
C ALA A 123 4.28 -5.16 -15.46
N THR A 124 3.10 -4.57 -15.46
CA THR A 124 2.81 -3.29 -16.13
C THR A 124 2.46 -2.23 -15.11
N ILE A 125 3.22 -1.13 -15.10
CA ILE A 125 2.89 0.08 -14.36
C ILE A 125 1.91 0.88 -15.22
N ILE A 126 0.75 1.19 -14.64
CA ILE A 126 -0.34 1.90 -15.30
C ILE A 126 -0.39 3.32 -14.78
N CYS A 127 -0.45 4.28 -15.68
CA CYS A 127 -0.58 5.70 -15.38
C CYS A 127 -1.69 6.33 -16.21
N GLU A 128 -2.16 7.53 -15.83
CA GLU A 128 -3.29 8.19 -16.51
C GLU A 128 -2.91 9.01 -17.73
N ARG A 129 -1.67 9.55 -17.78
CA ARG A 129 -1.24 10.52 -18.79
C ARG A 129 0.08 10.12 -19.45
N ASP A 130 0.25 10.51 -20.70
CA ASP A 130 1.51 10.28 -21.42
C ASP A 130 2.70 11.02 -20.80
N SER A 131 2.49 12.20 -20.20
CA SER A 131 3.51 12.90 -19.42
C SER A 131 4.03 12.05 -18.25
N HIS A 132 3.13 11.38 -17.53
CA HIS A 132 3.49 10.46 -16.44
C HIS A 132 4.30 9.28 -16.95
N LYS A 133 3.92 8.72 -18.10
CA LYS A 133 4.68 7.63 -18.73
C LYS A 133 6.12 8.04 -19.02
N GLY A 134 6.33 9.26 -19.54
CA GLY A 134 7.67 9.80 -19.78
C GLY A 134 8.52 9.89 -18.50
N ILE A 135 7.92 10.36 -17.41
CA ILE A 135 8.57 10.47 -16.08
C ILE A 135 8.92 9.09 -15.53
N ILE A 136 7.99 8.13 -15.57
CA ILE A 136 8.19 6.75 -15.07
C ILE A 136 9.29 6.03 -15.85
N ILE A 137 9.38 6.23 -17.15
CA ILE A 137 10.44 5.64 -17.96
C ILE A 137 11.78 6.34 -17.70
N GLY A 138 11.77 7.66 -17.65
CA GLY A 138 12.96 8.49 -17.46
C GLY A 138 13.89 8.52 -18.68
N LYS A 139 14.97 9.29 -18.62
CA LYS A 139 15.97 9.39 -19.71
C LYS A 139 16.55 8.01 -20.02
N LYS A 140 16.38 7.54 -21.26
CA LYS A 140 16.87 6.24 -21.72
C LYS A 140 16.44 5.05 -20.84
N GLY A 141 15.29 5.13 -20.16
CA GLY A 141 14.78 4.08 -19.29
C GLY A 141 15.41 4.02 -17.88
N SER A 142 16.18 5.02 -17.50
CA SER A 142 16.93 5.02 -16.22
C SER A 142 16.04 4.94 -15.00
N MET A 143 14.89 5.64 -14.99
CA MET A 143 13.96 5.61 -13.85
C MET A 143 13.27 4.25 -13.75
N LEU A 144 12.78 3.71 -14.86
CA LEU A 144 12.15 2.39 -14.87
C LEU A 144 13.13 1.29 -14.45
N LYS A 145 14.40 1.39 -14.85
CA LYS A 145 15.46 0.48 -14.42
C LYS A 145 15.71 0.57 -12.91
N LYS A 146 15.72 1.80 -12.35
CA LYS A 146 15.87 2.03 -10.91
C LYS A 146 14.71 1.41 -10.14
N ILE A 147 13.47 1.66 -10.55
CA ILE A 147 12.26 1.06 -9.98
C ILE A 147 12.36 -0.47 -10.00
N GLY A 148 12.68 -1.04 -11.16
CA GLY A 148 12.79 -2.48 -11.34
C GLY A 148 13.87 -3.13 -10.47
N SER A 149 15.04 -2.50 -10.32
CA SER A 149 16.12 -3.04 -9.50
C SER A 149 15.79 -3.01 -8.00
N THR A 150 15.19 -1.93 -7.51
CA THR A 150 14.79 -1.80 -6.10
C THR A 150 13.62 -2.73 -5.76
N ALA A 151 12.62 -2.82 -6.64
CA ALA A 151 11.50 -3.74 -6.46
C ALA A 151 11.95 -5.20 -6.49
N ARG A 152 12.81 -5.58 -7.45
CA ARG A 152 13.35 -6.93 -7.55
C ARG A 152 14.04 -7.37 -6.25
N TYR A 153 14.88 -6.52 -5.67
CA TYR A 153 15.58 -6.83 -4.42
C TYR A 153 14.62 -7.18 -3.28
N GLU A 154 13.56 -6.40 -3.09
CA GLU A 154 12.57 -6.67 -2.04
C GLU A 154 11.72 -7.92 -2.33
N ILE A 155 11.38 -8.15 -3.61
CA ILE A 155 10.62 -9.34 -4.03
C ILE A 155 11.48 -10.60 -3.83
N GLU A 156 12.77 -10.57 -4.18
CA GLU A 156 13.72 -11.68 -3.95
C GLU A 156 13.81 -12.02 -2.46
N LYS A 157 13.86 -11.00 -1.60
CA LYS A 157 13.87 -11.17 -0.14
C LYS A 157 12.58 -11.77 0.39
N MET A 158 11.43 -11.34 -0.15
CA MET A 158 10.12 -11.84 0.29
C MET A 158 9.88 -13.29 -0.16
N LEU A 159 10.23 -13.62 -1.40
CA LEU A 159 10.00 -14.95 -1.99
C LEU A 159 11.11 -15.96 -1.68
N ASP A 160 12.21 -15.53 -1.06
CA ASP A 160 13.43 -16.32 -0.81
C ASP A 160 13.94 -17.07 -2.06
N GLN A 161 13.84 -16.42 -3.24
CA GLN A 161 14.29 -16.97 -4.51
C GLN A 161 14.71 -15.90 -5.50
N GLN A 162 15.52 -16.28 -6.50
CA GLN A 162 15.92 -15.37 -7.56
C GLN A 162 14.71 -14.93 -8.42
N VAL A 163 14.70 -13.63 -8.78
CA VAL A 163 13.61 -13.02 -9.55
C VAL A 163 14.15 -12.38 -10.83
N ASN A 164 13.50 -12.69 -11.95
CA ASN A 164 13.65 -11.97 -13.20
C ASN A 164 12.42 -11.09 -13.41
N LEU A 165 12.55 -9.81 -13.05
CA LEU A 165 11.47 -8.82 -13.13
C LEU A 165 11.57 -8.02 -14.44
N LYS A 166 10.50 -8.04 -15.24
CA LYS A 166 10.32 -7.18 -16.42
C LYS A 166 9.18 -6.20 -16.16
N LEU A 167 9.46 -4.92 -16.38
CA LEU A 167 8.50 -3.84 -16.18
C LEU A 167 8.16 -3.16 -17.49
N TRP A 168 6.86 -2.91 -17.67
CA TRP A 168 6.29 -2.15 -18.77
C TRP A 168 5.55 -0.92 -18.22
N VAL A 169 5.34 0.09 -19.07
CA VAL A 169 4.55 1.27 -18.69
C VAL A 169 3.45 1.49 -19.72
N LYS A 170 2.20 1.54 -19.26
CA LYS A 170 1.01 1.72 -20.10
C LYS A 170 0.18 2.90 -19.61
N VAL A 171 -0.31 3.70 -20.55
CA VAL A 171 -1.28 4.76 -20.25
C VAL A 171 -2.69 4.19 -20.35
N LYS A 172 -3.48 4.36 -19.30
CA LYS A 172 -4.92 4.14 -19.30
C LYS A 172 -5.58 5.36 -18.67
N LYS A 173 -6.27 6.14 -19.49
CA LYS A 173 -7.02 7.30 -19.05
C LYS A 173 -8.15 6.86 -18.11
N ASP A 174 -8.41 7.66 -17.10
CA ASP A 174 -9.53 7.52 -16.17
C ASP A 174 -9.69 6.11 -15.56
N TRP A 175 -8.56 5.39 -15.39
CA TRP A 175 -8.59 4.03 -14.86
C TRP A 175 -9.14 3.95 -13.44
N ARG A 176 -9.04 5.04 -12.67
CA ARG A 176 -9.56 5.14 -11.29
C ARG A 176 -11.09 5.26 -11.24
N ASP A 177 -11.70 5.74 -12.32
CA ASP A 177 -13.16 5.89 -12.42
C ASP A 177 -13.83 4.62 -12.97
N SER A 178 -13.02 3.63 -13.41
CA SER A 178 -13.49 2.35 -13.91
C SER A 178 -13.49 1.29 -12.81
N GLU A 179 -14.68 0.88 -12.36
CA GLU A 179 -14.83 -0.19 -11.36
C GLU A 179 -14.16 -1.50 -11.81
N PHE A 180 -14.31 -1.85 -13.07
CA PHE A 180 -13.67 -3.03 -13.66
C PHE A 180 -12.13 -2.98 -13.57
N LEU A 181 -11.52 -1.82 -13.84
CA LEU A 181 -10.06 -1.66 -13.74
C LEU A 181 -9.60 -1.62 -12.29
N MET A 182 -10.35 -0.96 -11.41
CA MET A 182 -10.05 -0.93 -9.97
C MET A 182 -10.06 -2.33 -9.37
N LYS A 183 -11.06 -3.16 -9.71
CA LYS A 183 -11.15 -4.56 -9.30
C LYS A 183 -9.97 -5.38 -9.85
N ASN A 184 -9.67 -5.27 -11.14
CA ASN A 184 -8.56 -5.99 -11.78
C ASN A 184 -7.18 -5.63 -11.22
N PHE A 185 -7.03 -4.45 -10.62
CA PHE A 185 -5.79 -4.01 -9.98
C PHE A 185 -5.76 -4.27 -8.47
N GLY A 186 -6.78 -4.94 -7.92
CA GLY A 186 -6.84 -5.32 -6.51
C GLY A 186 -7.23 -4.19 -5.55
N TYR A 187 -7.83 -3.09 -6.04
CA TYR A 187 -8.27 -1.97 -5.21
C TYR A 187 -9.72 -2.08 -4.71
N ARG A 188 -10.47 -3.05 -5.18
CA ARG A 188 -11.80 -3.41 -4.67
C ARG A 188 -11.91 -4.91 -4.57
N GLU A 189 -12.40 -5.40 -3.43
CA GLU A 189 -12.75 -6.79 -3.21
C GLU A 189 -14.09 -7.11 -3.89
N ASP A 190 -14.30 -8.37 -4.25
CA ASP A 190 -15.60 -8.89 -4.61
C ASP A 190 -16.48 -8.90 -3.35
N GLU A 191 -17.62 -8.19 -3.40
CA GLU A 191 -18.67 -8.32 -2.40
C GLU A 191 -19.35 -9.70 -2.48
#